data_fb12932ab55526a385abece3f855d1e8
#
_entry.id   fb12932ab55526a385abece3f855d1e8
#
_cell.length_a   1.000
_cell.length_b   1.000
_cell.length_c   1.000
_cell.angle_alpha   90.00
_cell.angle_beta   90.00
_cell.angle_gamma   90.00
#
_symmetry.space_group_name_H-M   'P 1'
#
loop_
_entity.id
_entity.type
_entity.pdbx_description
1 polymer ?
#
loop_
_entity_poly.entity_id
_entity_poly.type
_entity_poly.pdbx_seq_one_letter_code
_entity_poly.pdbx_strand_id
1 'polypeptide(L)'
;MRFFQELRRLNLGKRLHLDSNGTVLTRDYVDELVESGCNNIGVEPKAFRIETYMKITGLEDHDVAKTYLENSWDILKYIVDEYNRQVYVGAGIAYNKEWMTFEELEEIGDKIASIDPSLQVTVLDYFPSFRRRWLKRPTVEEMLKVKKILEERGLKTVIVQTSIGHLGPANIKSVY
;
A
#
# COMPACT_ATOMS: atom_id res chain seq x y z
N MET A 1 16.74 -12.00 -3.44
CA MET A 1 17.28 -12.19 -4.80
C MET A 1 17.31 -13.64 -5.21
N ARG A 2 18.12 -14.53 -4.63
CA ARG A 2 18.20 -15.97 -4.99
C ARG A 2 16.85 -16.66 -5.18
N PHE A 3 15.87 -16.37 -4.32
CA PHE A 3 14.53 -16.97 -4.41
C PHE A 3 13.83 -16.61 -5.73
N PHE A 4 13.80 -15.35 -6.13
CA PHE A 4 13.21 -14.91 -7.38
C PHE A 4 13.96 -15.47 -8.59
N GLN A 5 15.29 -15.48 -8.55
CA GLN A 5 16.14 -16.07 -9.60
C GLN A 5 15.83 -17.55 -9.82
N GLU A 6 15.69 -18.33 -8.73
CA GLU A 6 15.35 -19.75 -8.81
C GLU A 6 13.92 -19.96 -9.33
N LEU A 7 12.93 -19.19 -8.89
CA LEU A 7 11.57 -19.26 -9.42
C LEU A 7 11.52 -18.97 -10.93
N ARG A 8 12.28 -17.95 -11.36
CA ARG A 8 12.41 -17.63 -12.78
C ARG A 8 13.09 -18.73 -13.57
N ARG A 9 14.20 -19.29 -13.06
CA ARG A 9 14.94 -20.39 -13.68
C ARG A 9 14.06 -21.63 -13.85
N LEU A 10 13.23 -21.94 -12.86
CA LEU A 10 12.31 -23.07 -12.87
C LEU A 10 11.02 -22.80 -13.67
N ASN A 11 10.87 -21.59 -14.23
CA ASN A 11 9.65 -21.13 -14.89
C ASN A 11 8.38 -21.32 -14.02
N LEU A 12 8.55 -21.21 -12.72
CA LEU A 12 7.48 -21.30 -11.72
C LEU A 12 6.92 -19.90 -11.45
N GLY A 13 5.66 -19.74 -11.77
CA GLY A 13 4.91 -18.50 -11.49
C GLY A 13 5.11 -17.40 -12.54
N LYS A 14 4.00 -16.91 -13.05
CA LYS A 14 3.95 -15.74 -13.95
C LYS A 14 4.02 -14.41 -13.19
N ARG A 15 3.74 -14.42 -11.89
CA ARG A 15 3.80 -13.25 -11.02
C ARG A 15 4.75 -13.56 -9.87
N LEU A 16 5.85 -12.84 -9.83
CA LEU A 16 6.81 -12.86 -8.73
C LEU A 16 6.56 -11.56 -7.93
N HIS A 17 5.80 -11.73 -6.86
CA HIS A 17 5.24 -10.62 -6.08
C HIS A 17 6.03 -10.37 -4.80
N LEU A 18 6.22 -9.07 -4.49
CA LEU A 18 6.72 -8.58 -3.22
C LEU A 18 5.77 -7.55 -2.66
N ASP A 19 5.31 -7.73 -1.43
CA ASP A 19 4.70 -6.68 -0.62
C ASP A 19 5.69 -6.15 0.40
N SER A 20 5.78 -4.83 0.54
CA SER A 20 6.67 -4.17 1.49
C SER A 20 6.03 -2.91 2.04
N ASN A 21 6.38 -2.54 3.26
CA ASN A 21 6.07 -1.21 3.79
C ASN A 21 7.02 -0.11 3.27
N GLY A 22 8.02 -0.46 2.48
CA GLY A 22 8.98 0.46 1.90
C GLY A 22 10.02 1.05 2.89
N THR A 23 9.85 0.83 4.18
CA THR A 23 10.57 1.48 5.27
C THR A 23 12.10 1.45 5.13
N VAL A 24 12.65 0.30 4.72
CA VAL A 24 14.10 0.07 4.61
C VAL A 24 14.52 -0.36 3.21
N LEU A 25 13.62 -0.27 2.22
CA LEU A 25 14.00 -0.52 0.84
C LEU A 25 14.88 0.61 0.33
N THR A 26 15.96 0.24 -0.34
CA THR A 26 16.80 1.18 -1.11
C THR A 26 16.51 1.05 -2.60
N ARG A 27 16.88 2.05 -3.38
CA ARG A 27 16.75 1.99 -4.85
C ARG A 27 17.54 0.82 -5.42
N ASP A 28 18.80 0.66 -5.03
CA ASP A 28 19.65 -0.46 -5.46
C ASP A 28 19.00 -1.82 -5.16
N TYR A 29 18.33 -1.94 -4.00
CA TYR A 29 17.65 -3.18 -3.63
C TYR A 29 16.41 -3.43 -4.50
N VAL A 30 15.68 -2.37 -4.88
CA VAL A 30 14.57 -2.47 -5.83
C VAL A 30 15.08 -2.90 -7.22
N ASP A 31 16.18 -2.30 -7.68
CA ASP A 31 16.79 -2.63 -8.96
C ASP A 31 17.20 -4.11 -9.01
N GLU A 32 17.90 -4.59 -7.98
CA GLU A 32 18.24 -6.00 -7.86
C GLU A 32 17.01 -6.93 -7.80
N LEU A 33 15.91 -6.50 -7.16
CA LEU A 33 14.66 -7.27 -7.13
C LEU A 33 14.08 -7.44 -8.53
N VAL A 34 14.00 -6.35 -9.29
CA VAL A 34 13.46 -6.35 -10.65
C VAL A 34 14.36 -7.17 -11.57
N GLU A 35 15.67 -6.99 -11.51
CA GLU A 35 16.65 -7.80 -12.27
C GLU A 35 16.56 -9.29 -11.95
N SER A 36 16.27 -9.63 -10.69
CA SER A 36 16.05 -11.01 -10.25
C SER A 36 14.73 -11.61 -10.74
N GLY A 37 13.87 -10.80 -11.37
CA GLY A 37 12.60 -11.23 -11.96
C GLY A 37 11.35 -10.87 -11.18
N CYS A 38 11.46 -10.08 -10.10
CA CYS A 38 10.28 -9.52 -9.44
C CYS A 38 9.54 -8.62 -10.44
N ASN A 39 8.27 -8.89 -10.69
CA ASN A 39 7.46 -8.17 -11.68
C ASN A 39 6.13 -7.66 -11.12
N ASN A 40 5.96 -7.72 -9.81
CA ASN A 40 4.78 -7.23 -9.11
C ASN A 40 5.21 -6.74 -7.72
N ILE A 41 5.06 -5.45 -7.44
CA ILE A 41 5.51 -4.84 -6.18
C ILE A 41 4.37 -4.02 -5.58
N GLY A 42 3.99 -4.37 -4.35
CA GLY A 42 3.09 -3.60 -3.50
C GLY A 42 3.89 -2.80 -2.48
N VAL A 43 3.61 -1.50 -2.36
CA VAL A 43 4.19 -0.67 -1.29
C VAL A 43 3.08 -0.12 -0.41
N GLU A 44 3.22 -0.28 0.91
CA GLU A 44 2.28 0.20 1.91
C GLU A 44 2.93 1.25 2.82
N PRO A 45 2.86 2.57 2.51
CA PRO A 45 3.52 3.63 3.29
C PRO A 45 2.99 3.83 4.72
N LYS A 46 1.95 3.13 5.14
CA LYS A 46 1.30 3.15 6.45
C LYS A 46 0.50 4.42 6.77
N ALA A 47 1.00 5.61 6.46
CA ALA A 47 0.39 6.88 6.80
C ALA A 47 0.90 8.01 5.90
N PHE A 48 0.28 9.18 6.00
CA PHE A 48 0.80 10.44 5.46
C PHE A 48 1.47 11.28 6.56
N ARG A 49 0.85 11.32 7.75
CA ARG A 49 1.31 12.08 8.90
C ARG A 49 2.22 11.24 9.80
N ILE A 50 3.26 11.87 10.33
CA ILE A 50 4.25 11.19 11.19
C ILE A 50 3.58 10.65 12.46
N GLU A 51 2.67 11.42 13.05
CA GLU A 51 1.96 11.03 14.27
C GLU A 51 1.10 9.77 14.05
N THR A 52 0.44 9.68 12.91
CA THR A 52 -0.32 8.49 12.51
C THR A 52 0.62 7.30 12.27
N TYR A 53 1.75 7.54 11.60
CA TYR A 53 2.76 6.51 11.38
C TYR A 53 3.30 5.95 12.71
N MET A 54 3.68 6.82 13.64
CA MET A 54 4.13 6.45 14.99
C MET A 54 3.06 5.67 15.75
N LYS A 55 1.81 6.10 15.66
CA LYS A 55 0.66 5.43 16.29
C LYS A 55 0.42 4.02 15.72
N ILE A 56 0.59 3.83 14.42
CA ILE A 56 0.44 2.53 13.75
C ILE A 56 1.60 1.61 14.08
N THR A 57 2.83 2.09 13.95
CA THR A 57 4.05 1.29 14.10
C THR A 57 4.46 1.05 15.55
N GLY A 58 4.14 1.99 16.44
CA GLY A 58 4.59 2.00 17.83
C GLY A 58 6.02 2.53 17.99
N LEU A 59 6.58 3.18 16.97
CA LEU A 59 7.86 3.88 17.09
C LEU A 59 7.70 5.11 17.99
N GLU A 60 8.65 5.30 18.90
CA GLU A 60 8.69 6.44 19.83
C GLU A 60 9.65 7.53 19.34
N ASP A 61 10.66 7.17 18.54
CA ASP A 61 11.62 8.09 17.96
C ASP A 61 11.02 8.77 16.72
N HIS A 62 10.83 10.09 16.81
CA HIS A 62 10.22 10.89 15.76
C HIS A 62 11.07 10.97 14.50
N ASP A 63 12.40 11.10 14.64
CA ASP A 63 13.31 11.25 13.49
C ASP A 63 13.42 9.94 12.71
N VAL A 64 13.46 8.81 13.42
CA VAL A 64 13.39 7.47 12.81
C VAL A 64 12.06 7.28 12.12
N ALA A 65 10.94 7.64 12.76
CA ALA A 65 9.61 7.54 12.18
C ALA A 65 9.48 8.37 10.90
N LYS A 66 9.99 9.60 10.92
CA LYS A 66 10.03 10.50 9.76
C LYS A 66 10.85 9.88 8.62
N THR A 67 12.07 9.45 8.89
CA THR A 67 12.95 8.84 7.89
C THR A 67 12.28 7.62 7.23
N TYR A 68 11.65 6.78 8.02
CA TYR A 68 10.99 5.58 7.54
C TYR A 68 9.75 5.87 6.69
N LEU A 69 8.94 6.84 7.11
CA LEU A 69 7.76 7.26 6.38
C LEU A 69 8.14 7.90 5.03
N GLU A 70 9.08 8.85 5.05
CA GLU A 70 9.60 9.50 3.85
C GLU A 70 10.17 8.48 2.86
N ASN A 71 11.00 7.54 3.34
CA ASN A 71 11.56 6.49 2.49
C ASN A 71 10.47 5.62 1.85
N SER A 72 9.41 5.30 2.59
CA SER A 72 8.29 4.50 2.04
C SER A 72 7.62 5.18 0.85
N TRP A 73 7.41 6.50 0.94
CA TRP A 73 6.83 7.30 -0.14
C TRP A 73 7.81 7.49 -1.30
N ASP A 74 9.08 7.73 -1.01
CA ASP A 74 10.12 7.92 -2.03
C ASP A 74 10.35 6.64 -2.84
N ILE A 75 10.34 5.48 -2.18
CA ILE A 75 10.46 4.18 -2.85
C ILE A 75 9.24 3.88 -3.72
N LEU A 76 8.02 4.15 -3.24
CA LEU A 76 6.82 4.01 -4.09
C LEU A 76 6.97 4.84 -5.37
N LYS A 77 7.32 6.12 -5.22
CA LYS A 77 7.53 7.01 -6.36
C LYS A 77 8.63 6.50 -7.28
N TYR A 78 9.78 6.09 -6.74
CA TYR A 78 10.89 5.55 -7.51
C TYR A 78 10.49 4.35 -8.36
N ILE A 79 9.77 3.37 -7.78
CA ILE A 79 9.32 2.18 -8.50
C ILE A 79 8.38 2.56 -9.64
N VAL A 80 7.49 3.54 -9.42
CA VAL A 80 6.57 4.02 -10.45
C VAL A 80 7.32 4.73 -11.57
N ASP A 81 8.23 5.63 -11.25
CA ASP A 81 8.96 6.42 -12.24
C ASP A 81 9.85 5.53 -13.14
N GLU A 82 10.54 4.54 -12.55
CA GLU A 82 11.53 3.74 -13.27
C GLU A 82 10.96 2.46 -13.87
N TYR A 83 9.96 1.85 -13.23
CA TYR A 83 9.58 0.46 -13.53
C TYR A 83 8.12 0.24 -13.91
N ASN A 84 7.23 1.27 -13.92
CA ASN A 84 5.79 1.10 -14.17
C ASN A 84 5.43 0.40 -15.50
N ARG A 85 6.36 0.34 -16.46
CA ARG A 85 6.18 -0.37 -17.74
C ARG A 85 6.64 -1.84 -17.70
N GLN A 86 7.40 -2.21 -16.67
CA GLN A 86 8.03 -3.53 -16.54
C GLN A 86 7.47 -4.30 -15.36
N VAL A 87 7.07 -3.58 -14.31
CA VAL A 87 6.60 -4.11 -13.04
C VAL A 87 5.20 -3.58 -12.77
N TYR A 88 4.30 -4.48 -12.38
CA TYR A 88 3.03 -4.05 -11.83
C TYR A 88 3.26 -3.44 -10.45
N VAL A 89 2.84 -2.19 -10.27
CA VAL A 89 2.99 -1.46 -9.00
C VAL A 89 1.63 -1.19 -8.40
N GLY A 90 1.50 -1.44 -7.10
CA GLY A 90 0.30 -1.11 -6.33
C GLY A 90 0.63 -0.40 -5.02
N ALA A 91 -0.28 0.44 -4.54
CA ALA A 91 -0.18 1.06 -3.24
C ALA A 91 -1.16 0.40 -2.25
N GLY A 92 -0.69 0.11 -1.03
CA GLY A 92 -1.49 -0.40 0.07
C GLY A 92 -1.78 0.67 1.11
N ILE A 93 -2.97 0.65 1.69
CA ILE A 93 -3.36 1.51 2.83
C ILE A 93 -4.01 0.62 3.87
N ALA A 94 -3.50 0.62 5.12
CA ALA A 94 -4.18 -0.02 6.24
C ALA A 94 -5.02 1.03 6.97
N TYR A 95 -6.34 0.93 6.85
CA TYR A 95 -7.26 1.89 7.44
C TYR A 95 -7.92 1.38 8.71
N ASN A 96 -7.94 2.24 9.73
CA ASN A 96 -8.82 2.16 10.88
C ASN A 96 -9.01 3.55 11.46
N LYS A 97 -10.24 3.96 11.76
CA LYS A 97 -10.59 5.30 12.27
C LYS A 97 -9.93 5.67 13.59
N GLU A 98 -9.45 4.68 14.36
CA GLU A 98 -8.78 4.93 15.64
C GLU A 98 -7.41 5.59 15.48
N TRP A 99 -6.84 5.57 14.28
CA TRP A 99 -5.54 6.18 13.99
C TRP A 99 -5.49 7.09 12.78
N MET A 100 -6.36 6.89 11.78
CA MET A 100 -6.34 7.64 10.53
C MET A 100 -7.67 8.34 10.32
N THR A 101 -7.64 9.65 10.09
CA THR A 101 -8.83 10.45 9.80
C THR A 101 -9.17 10.44 8.31
N PHE A 102 -10.36 10.93 7.95
CA PHE A 102 -10.72 11.07 6.53
C PHE A 102 -9.91 12.16 5.83
N GLU A 103 -9.55 13.22 6.56
CA GLU A 103 -8.68 14.29 6.04
C GLU A 103 -7.28 13.74 5.70
N GLU A 104 -6.74 12.84 6.50
CA GLU A 104 -5.47 12.19 6.18
C GLU A 104 -5.60 11.24 4.98
N LEU A 105 -6.75 10.59 4.80
CA LEU A 105 -7.02 9.80 3.59
C LEU A 105 -7.07 10.67 2.33
N GLU A 106 -7.59 11.90 2.42
CA GLU A 106 -7.53 12.86 1.32
C GLU A 106 -6.09 13.22 0.99
N GLU A 107 -5.24 13.50 1.99
CA GLU A 107 -3.81 13.77 1.82
C GLU A 107 -3.07 12.59 1.19
N ILE A 108 -3.38 11.35 1.60
CA ILE A 108 -2.86 10.12 0.99
C ILE A 108 -3.31 10.00 -0.46
N GLY A 109 -4.59 10.25 -0.73
CA GLY A 109 -5.15 10.22 -2.08
C GLY A 109 -4.47 11.22 -3.02
N ASP A 110 -4.30 12.47 -2.57
CA ASP A 110 -3.60 13.51 -3.30
C ASP A 110 -2.13 13.14 -3.55
N LYS A 111 -1.45 12.56 -2.55
CA LYS A 111 -0.05 12.11 -2.68
C LYS A 111 0.08 11.01 -3.72
N ILE A 112 -0.77 9.97 -3.67
CA ILE A 112 -0.75 8.88 -4.66
C ILE A 112 -1.10 9.39 -6.04
N ALA A 113 -2.15 10.23 -6.17
CA ALA A 113 -2.55 10.81 -7.45
C ALA A 113 -1.43 11.69 -8.08
N SER A 114 -0.64 12.36 -7.23
CA SER A 114 0.53 13.13 -7.71
C SER A 114 1.68 12.26 -8.23
N ILE A 115 1.75 10.99 -7.81
CA ILE A 115 2.71 10.01 -8.32
C ILE A 115 2.17 9.40 -9.62
N ASP A 116 1.03 8.74 -9.56
CA ASP A 116 0.29 8.22 -10.72
C ASP A 116 -1.18 7.94 -10.35
N PRO A 117 -2.16 8.69 -10.89
CA PRO A 117 -3.57 8.48 -10.61
C PRO A 117 -4.11 7.12 -11.12
N SER A 118 -3.36 6.41 -11.94
CA SER A 118 -3.72 5.07 -12.45
C SER A 118 -3.23 3.92 -11.58
N LEU A 119 -2.41 4.18 -10.56
CA LEU A 119 -2.01 3.16 -9.60
C LEU A 119 -3.23 2.46 -9.00
N GLN A 120 -3.16 1.14 -8.90
CA GLN A 120 -4.13 0.42 -8.08
C GLN A 120 -3.85 0.69 -6.61
N VAL A 121 -4.87 1.18 -5.92
CA VAL A 121 -4.83 1.37 -4.46
C VAL A 121 -5.70 0.32 -3.79
N THR A 122 -5.10 -0.48 -2.92
CA THR A 122 -5.81 -1.46 -2.10
C THR A 122 -5.88 -1.00 -0.65
N VAL A 123 -7.09 -0.77 -0.15
CA VAL A 123 -7.31 -0.38 1.24
C VAL A 123 -7.75 -1.58 2.06
N LEU A 124 -6.95 -1.89 3.07
CA LEU A 124 -7.23 -2.97 4.01
C LEU A 124 -8.04 -2.44 5.19
N ASP A 125 -9.17 -3.07 5.50
CA ASP A 125 -9.93 -2.81 6.70
C ASP A 125 -9.24 -3.47 7.90
N TYR A 126 -8.31 -2.74 8.52
CA TYR A 126 -7.55 -3.32 9.61
C TYR A 126 -8.48 -3.88 10.69
N PHE A 127 -8.49 -5.18 10.83
CA PHE A 127 -9.22 -5.85 11.89
C PHE A 127 -8.26 -6.38 12.97
N PRO A 128 -8.68 -6.33 14.23
CA PRO A 128 -7.81 -6.63 15.36
C PRO A 128 -7.50 -8.11 15.43
N SER A 129 -6.27 -8.44 15.02
CA SER A 129 -5.66 -9.72 15.31
C SER A 129 -4.39 -9.52 16.12
N PHE A 130 -3.90 -10.37 16.88
CA PHE A 130 -2.64 -10.31 17.62
C PHE A 130 -2.62 -9.28 18.78
N ARG A 131 -1.98 -8.10 18.65
CA ARG A 131 -1.72 -7.19 19.78
C ARG A 131 -2.82 -6.17 20.05
N ARG A 132 -3.50 -5.66 19.01
CA ARG A 132 -4.49 -4.58 19.10
C ARG A 132 -5.92 -5.11 19.05
N ARG A 133 -6.24 -6.08 19.88
CA ARG A 133 -7.54 -6.78 19.89
C ARG A 133 -8.73 -5.91 20.29
N TRP A 134 -8.48 -4.73 20.85
CA TRP A 134 -9.54 -3.79 21.25
C TRP A 134 -10.08 -2.92 20.11
N LEU A 135 -9.37 -2.89 18.97
CA LEU A 135 -9.81 -2.13 17.82
C LEU A 135 -11.08 -2.77 17.23
N LYS A 136 -11.97 -1.92 16.78
CA LYS A 136 -13.13 -2.37 16.00
C LYS A 136 -12.77 -2.39 14.53
N ARG A 137 -13.16 -3.47 13.85
CA ARG A 137 -13.04 -3.55 12.39
C ARG A 137 -13.90 -2.46 11.75
N PRO A 138 -13.42 -1.73 10.74
CA PRO A 138 -14.23 -0.82 9.95
C PRO A 138 -15.46 -1.52 9.35
N THR A 139 -16.59 -0.82 9.32
CA THR A 139 -17.81 -1.34 8.68
C THR A 139 -17.71 -1.28 7.16
N VAL A 140 -18.57 -2.01 6.46
CA VAL A 140 -18.65 -1.94 4.98
C VAL A 140 -18.94 -0.52 4.51
N GLU A 141 -19.86 0.18 5.18
CA GLU A 141 -20.23 1.56 4.87
C GLU A 141 -19.04 2.52 5.04
N GLU A 142 -18.27 2.33 6.12
CA GLU A 142 -17.07 3.10 6.40
C GLU A 142 -16.00 2.87 5.32
N MET A 143 -15.79 1.63 4.89
CA MET A 143 -14.85 1.31 3.81
C MET A 143 -15.31 1.83 2.46
N LEU A 144 -16.62 1.84 2.17
CA LEU A 144 -17.16 2.48 0.96
C LEU A 144 -16.97 4.00 0.97
N LYS A 145 -17.07 4.64 2.14
CA LYS A 145 -16.74 6.06 2.29
C LYS A 145 -15.27 6.34 2.04
N VAL A 146 -14.37 5.50 2.60
CA VAL A 146 -12.93 5.56 2.33
C VAL A 146 -12.64 5.46 0.83
N LYS A 147 -13.25 4.49 0.16
CA LYS A 147 -13.13 4.30 -1.29
C LYS A 147 -13.53 5.56 -2.06
N LYS A 148 -14.70 6.11 -1.72
CA LYS A 148 -15.23 7.33 -2.37
C LYS A 148 -14.28 8.52 -2.20
N ILE A 149 -13.75 8.75 -1.00
CA ILE A 149 -12.77 9.82 -0.73
C ILE A 149 -11.57 9.68 -1.66
N LEU A 150 -10.98 8.51 -1.76
CA LEU A 150 -9.81 8.28 -2.61
C LEU A 150 -10.12 8.44 -4.11
N GLU A 151 -11.29 8.00 -4.56
CA GLU A 151 -11.76 8.21 -5.94
C GLU A 151 -11.98 9.70 -6.26
N GLU A 152 -12.50 10.49 -5.31
CA GLU A 152 -12.67 11.94 -5.43
C GLU A 152 -11.34 12.69 -5.52
N ARG A 153 -10.22 12.10 -5.03
CA ARG A 153 -8.84 12.61 -5.25
C ARG A 153 -8.25 12.21 -6.60
N GLY A 154 -9.03 11.61 -7.49
CA GLY A 154 -8.62 11.29 -8.86
C GLY A 154 -8.05 9.90 -9.07
N LEU A 155 -8.02 9.05 -8.04
CA LEU A 155 -7.55 7.66 -8.17
C LEU A 155 -8.54 6.82 -8.96
N LYS A 156 -8.07 6.16 -10.02
CA LYS A 156 -8.93 5.44 -10.98
C LYS A 156 -9.28 4.02 -10.56
N THR A 157 -8.42 3.39 -9.74
CA THR A 157 -8.60 2.00 -9.34
C THR A 157 -8.40 1.87 -7.83
N VAL A 158 -9.49 1.99 -7.08
CA VAL A 158 -9.52 1.80 -5.64
C VAL A 158 -10.27 0.53 -5.30
N ILE A 159 -9.60 -0.38 -4.58
CA ILE A 159 -10.17 -1.63 -4.07
C ILE A 159 -10.17 -1.53 -2.55
N VAL A 160 -11.31 -1.77 -1.91
CA VAL A 160 -11.40 -1.82 -0.45
C VAL A 160 -11.71 -3.23 0.03
N GLN A 161 -10.96 -3.71 0.99
CA GLN A 161 -11.28 -4.91 1.74
C GLN A 161 -12.41 -4.62 2.72
N THR A 162 -13.34 -5.55 2.86
CA THR A 162 -14.47 -5.43 3.79
C THR A 162 -14.78 -6.80 4.41
N SER A 163 -15.68 -6.81 5.38
CA SER A 163 -16.16 -8.07 5.98
C SER A 163 -16.91 -8.99 5.01
N ILE A 164 -17.33 -8.47 3.86
CA ILE A 164 -18.04 -9.24 2.82
C ILE A 164 -17.15 -9.53 1.59
N GLY A 165 -15.88 -9.17 1.64
CA GLY A 165 -14.87 -9.36 0.58
C GLY A 165 -14.34 -8.05 0.02
N HIS A 166 -13.60 -8.12 -1.08
CA HIS A 166 -13.00 -6.95 -1.74
C HIS A 166 -14.02 -6.32 -2.69
N LEU A 167 -14.16 -5.00 -2.61
CA LEU A 167 -15.02 -4.21 -3.49
C LEU A 167 -14.15 -3.29 -4.35
N GLY A 168 -14.13 -3.54 -5.64
CA GLY A 168 -13.37 -2.79 -6.65
C GLY A 168 -14.15 -1.64 -7.30
N PRO A 169 -13.70 -1.17 -8.47
CA PRO A 169 -14.43 -0.19 -9.26
C PRO A 169 -15.90 -0.60 -9.48
N ALA A 170 -16.80 0.39 -9.47
CA ALA A 170 -18.25 0.18 -9.53
C ALA A 170 -18.83 -0.71 -8.40
N ASN A 171 -18.08 -0.86 -7.29
CA ASN A 171 -18.45 -1.72 -6.15
C ASN A 171 -18.70 -3.19 -6.51
N ILE A 172 -18.14 -3.66 -7.61
CA ILE A 172 -18.20 -5.06 -8.00
C ILE A 172 -17.30 -5.87 -7.07
N LYS A 173 -17.82 -6.93 -6.49
CA LYS A 173 -17.06 -7.83 -5.63
C LYS A 173 -15.94 -8.50 -6.44
N SER A 174 -14.70 -8.26 -6.04
CA SER A 174 -13.54 -8.91 -6.64
C SER A 174 -13.50 -10.39 -6.22
N VAL A 175 -13.26 -11.27 -7.17
CA VAL A 175 -13.15 -12.72 -6.97
C VAL A 175 -11.65 -13.07 -6.91
N TYR A 176 -10.99 -12.69 -5.81
CA TYR A 176 -9.62 -13.12 -5.52
C TYR A 176 -9.57 -13.82 -4.18
#